data_95b34aed62c3fd7fc4cbe77608702378
#
_entry.id   95b34aed62c3fd7fc4cbe77608702378
#
_cell.length_a   1.000
_cell.length_b   1.000
_cell.length_c   1.000
_cell.angle_alpha   90.00
_cell.angle_beta   90.00
_cell.angle_gamma   90.00
#
_symmetry.space_group_name_H-M   'P 1'
#
loop_
_entity.id
_entity.type
_entity.pdbx_description
1 polymer ?
#
loop_
_entity_poly.entity_id
_entity_poly.type
_entity_poly.pdbx_seq_one_letter_code
_entity_poly.pdbx_strand_id
1 'polypeptide(L)'
;MENVKNKMSCSGQNCFENDYFNSVIRDGSISHLSYNGLSVEQNPNIVYPFDKLISQNKPKRVLEIGTFAGGLTLIIRDLLDNNNLHSSDLITYDVNPPIYLTPQVESDKLNIVVKVENLFSGDYTEFISENIKNELSDFIQQDGCTLVLCDGGVKKNEFNLISPLLKVGDIIMAHDYCYDNEKFETEIKGKFWNWLEIQNSDIYSKCVENNLYDYLQDVFTKVAWVCKIKEK
;
A
#
# COMPACT_ATOMS: atom_id res chain seq x y z
N MET A 1 16.45 -7.56 -0.43
CA MET A 1 16.18 -6.93 0.89
C MET A 1 17.29 -6.01 1.38
N GLU A 2 18.54 -6.43 1.45
CA GLU A 2 19.63 -5.60 1.96
C GLU A 2 19.81 -4.29 1.17
N ASN A 3 19.69 -4.35 -0.16
CA ASN A 3 19.76 -3.16 -1.02
C ASN A 3 18.60 -2.16 -0.76
N VAL A 4 17.40 -2.64 -0.46
CA VAL A 4 16.25 -1.78 -0.11
C VAL A 4 16.48 -1.11 1.23
N LYS A 5 16.94 -1.86 2.24
CA LYS A 5 17.24 -1.30 3.57
C LYS A 5 18.30 -0.20 3.54
N ASN A 6 19.31 -0.36 2.70
CA ASN A 6 20.42 0.61 2.56
C ASN A 6 19.96 1.96 1.96
N LYS A 7 18.82 2.01 1.29
CA LYS A 7 18.19 3.22 0.75
C LYS A 7 17.24 3.91 1.73
N MET A 8 16.93 3.25 2.85
CA MET A 8 16.05 3.81 3.89
C MET A 8 16.85 4.68 4.84
N SER A 9 16.32 5.83 5.15
CA SER A 9 16.80 6.67 6.26
C SER A 9 15.64 7.02 7.18
N CYS A 10 15.92 7.05 8.48
CA CYS A 10 14.93 7.36 9.49
C CYS A 10 15.52 8.39 10.44
N SER A 11 14.81 9.49 10.66
CA SER A 11 15.18 10.48 11.66
C SER A 11 14.59 10.09 13.01
N GLY A 12 15.35 9.36 13.80
CA GLY A 12 14.98 8.90 15.14
C GLY A 12 15.97 7.84 15.62
N GLN A 13 16.16 7.74 16.93
CA GLN A 13 17.00 6.67 17.48
C GLN A 13 16.28 5.33 17.30
N ASN A 14 16.98 4.34 16.67
CA ASN A 14 16.62 2.93 16.62
C ASN A 14 15.48 2.51 15.66
N CYS A 15 15.37 3.15 14.47
CA CYS A 15 14.41 2.71 13.45
C CYS A 15 14.67 1.30 12.90
N PHE A 16 15.84 0.72 13.11
CA PHE A 16 16.28 -0.55 12.49
C PHE A 16 16.94 -1.52 13.49
N GLU A 17 16.62 -1.46 14.78
CA GLU A 17 17.10 -2.47 15.71
C GLU A 17 16.49 -3.85 15.38
N ASN A 18 17.34 -4.84 15.40
CA ASN A 18 17.30 -6.23 14.95
C ASN A 18 16.03 -7.09 15.17
N ASP A 19 14.94 -6.53 15.65
CA ASP A 19 13.68 -7.23 15.83
C ASP A 19 12.63 -6.55 14.97
N TYR A 20 12.30 -7.18 13.84
CA TYR A 20 11.43 -6.65 12.78
C TYR A 20 10.05 -6.15 13.25
N PHE A 21 9.68 -6.43 14.49
CA PHE A 21 8.39 -6.10 15.08
C PHE A 21 8.48 -5.35 16.41
N ASN A 22 9.68 -4.98 16.84
CA ASN A 22 9.91 -4.22 18.08
C ASN A 22 10.40 -2.80 17.85
N SER A 23 10.25 -2.25 16.65
CA SER A 23 10.49 -0.82 16.43
C SER A 23 9.37 -0.04 17.12
N VAL A 24 9.63 0.33 18.34
CA VAL A 24 8.74 1.16 19.14
C VAL A 24 8.76 2.57 18.55
N ILE A 25 7.57 3.09 18.25
CA ILE A 25 7.39 4.55 18.15
C ILE A 25 7.60 5.07 19.56
N ARG A 26 8.83 5.49 19.89
CA ARG A 26 9.13 6.03 21.20
C ARG A 26 8.66 7.49 21.21
N ASP A 27 8.00 7.89 22.30
CA ASP A 27 7.58 9.26 22.63
C ASP A 27 6.42 9.88 21.81
N GLY A 28 5.63 9.08 21.09
CA GLY A 28 4.49 9.58 20.32
C GLY A 28 4.87 10.37 19.06
N SER A 29 6.15 10.46 18.72
CA SER A 29 6.61 10.98 17.45
C SER A 29 6.72 9.87 16.42
N ILE A 30 6.17 10.12 15.23
CA ILE A 30 6.39 9.25 14.08
C ILE A 30 7.81 9.48 13.61
N SER A 31 8.56 8.42 13.51
CA SER A 31 9.84 8.47 12.84
C SER A 31 9.58 8.79 11.37
N HIS A 32 10.02 9.95 10.90
CA HIS A 32 9.97 10.26 9.48
C HIS A 32 10.86 9.28 8.74
N LEU A 33 10.23 8.29 8.13
CA LEU A 33 10.90 7.38 7.23
C LEU A 33 11.07 8.06 5.88
N SER A 34 12.25 7.98 5.30
CA SER A 34 12.46 8.32 3.91
C SER A 34 13.13 7.18 3.15
N TYR A 35 12.83 7.09 1.88
CA TYR A 35 13.40 6.14 0.96
C TYR A 35 13.96 6.88 -0.25
N ASN A 36 15.26 6.74 -0.50
CA ASN A 36 15.94 7.49 -1.55
C ASN A 36 15.69 9.03 -1.49
N GLY A 37 15.55 9.56 -0.27
CA GLY A 37 15.25 10.97 -0.03
C GLY A 37 13.78 11.36 -0.12
N LEU A 38 12.87 10.44 -0.48
CA LEU A 38 11.42 10.69 -0.52
C LEU A 38 10.76 10.24 0.78
N SER A 39 9.81 11.03 1.29
CA SER A 39 9.03 10.68 2.49
C SER A 39 8.23 9.39 2.25
N VAL A 40 8.17 8.55 3.28
CA VAL A 40 7.40 7.31 3.32
C VAL A 40 6.53 7.36 4.56
N GLU A 41 5.27 7.67 4.41
CA GLU A 41 4.32 7.73 5.53
C GLU A 41 3.84 6.30 5.90
N GLN A 42 4.80 5.47 6.33
CA GLN A 42 4.61 4.07 6.66
C GLN A 42 5.40 3.67 7.89
N ASN A 43 4.99 2.57 8.52
CA ASN A 43 5.82 1.94 9.54
C ASN A 43 7.17 1.51 8.96
N PRO A 44 8.31 1.76 9.63
CA PRO A 44 9.64 1.38 9.12
C PRO A 44 9.83 -0.10 8.80
N ASN A 45 9.01 -0.97 9.39
CA ASN A 45 9.07 -2.41 9.14
C ASN A 45 8.27 -2.87 7.91
N ILE A 46 7.71 -1.94 7.13
CA ILE A 46 6.85 -2.23 5.98
C ILE A 46 7.52 -3.10 4.90
N VAL A 47 8.84 -3.01 4.76
CA VAL A 47 9.61 -3.73 3.73
C VAL A 47 9.44 -5.24 3.82
N TYR A 48 9.50 -5.81 5.04
CA TYR A 48 9.42 -7.26 5.21
C TYR A 48 8.08 -7.87 4.78
N PRO A 49 6.92 -7.37 5.25
CA PRO A 49 5.63 -7.87 4.79
C PRO A 49 5.44 -7.76 3.28
N PHE A 50 5.84 -6.63 2.67
CA PHE A 50 5.73 -6.46 1.23
C PHE A 50 6.68 -7.37 0.44
N ASP A 51 7.92 -7.56 0.88
CA ASP A 51 8.84 -8.51 0.24
C ASP A 51 8.29 -9.94 0.29
N LYS A 52 7.75 -10.36 1.45
CA LYS A 52 7.09 -11.66 1.61
C LYS A 52 5.91 -11.80 0.66
N LEU A 53 5.04 -10.80 0.58
CA LEU A 53 3.87 -10.80 -0.30
C LEU A 53 4.28 -10.87 -1.77
N ILE A 54 5.20 -10.03 -2.20
CA ILE A 54 5.67 -9.93 -3.59
C ILE A 54 6.37 -11.23 -4.00
N SER A 55 7.25 -11.78 -3.15
CA SER A 55 7.97 -13.02 -3.46
C SER A 55 7.06 -14.23 -3.61
N GLN A 56 5.99 -14.30 -2.81
CA GLN A 56 5.03 -15.40 -2.84
C GLN A 56 4.07 -15.32 -4.02
N ASN A 57 3.56 -14.12 -4.34
CA ASN A 57 2.47 -13.95 -5.30
C ASN A 57 2.94 -13.50 -6.68
N LYS A 58 4.15 -12.96 -6.79
CA LYS A 58 4.77 -12.49 -8.04
C LYS A 58 3.81 -11.64 -8.88
N PRO A 59 3.29 -10.53 -8.34
CA PRO A 59 2.29 -9.72 -9.01
C PRO A 59 2.83 -9.24 -10.37
N LYS A 60 1.98 -9.35 -11.39
CA LYS A 60 2.26 -8.80 -12.73
C LYS A 60 1.98 -7.32 -12.81
N ARG A 61 1.13 -6.82 -11.92
CA ARG A 61 0.71 -5.42 -11.84
C ARG A 61 0.57 -4.98 -10.41
N VAL A 62 0.91 -3.73 -10.16
CA VAL A 62 0.62 -3.03 -8.91
C VAL A 62 -0.13 -1.74 -9.25
N LEU A 63 -1.25 -1.54 -8.58
CA LEU A 63 -2.04 -0.32 -8.60
C LEU A 63 -1.94 0.33 -7.23
N GLU A 64 -1.32 1.49 -7.14
CA GLU A 64 -1.25 2.29 -5.91
C GLU A 64 -2.17 3.50 -6.03
N ILE A 65 -2.98 3.73 -5.01
CA ILE A 65 -3.83 4.92 -4.85
C ILE A 65 -3.29 5.69 -3.65
N GLY A 66 -2.87 6.93 -3.87
CA GLY A 66 -2.17 7.74 -2.89
C GLY A 66 -0.64 7.63 -3.03
N THR A 67 -0.09 8.31 -4.03
CA THR A 67 1.36 8.37 -4.27
C THR A 67 2.08 9.18 -3.20
N PHE A 68 1.45 10.28 -2.73
CA PHE A 68 2.06 11.26 -1.83
C PHE A 68 3.43 11.72 -2.33
N ALA A 69 4.51 11.51 -1.55
CA ALA A 69 5.89 11.86 -1.96
C ALA A 69 6.54 10.76 -2.84
N GLY A 70 5.95 9.57 -2.94
CA GLY A 70 6.43 8.47 -3.78
C GLY A 70 7.40 7.52 -3.09
N GLY A 71 7.65 7.66 -1.80
CA GLY A 71 8.59 6.80 -1.09
C GLY A 71 8.15 5.34 -1.06
N LEU A 72 6.86 5.05 -0.81
CA LEU A 72 6.32 3.69 -0.87
C LEU A 72 6.35 3.15 -2.29
N THR A 73 6.02 3.95 -3.29
CA THR A 73 6.10 3.60 -4.72
C THR A 73 7.49 3.07 -5.09
N LEU A 74 8.56 3.77 -4.67
CA LEU A 74 9.94 3.34 -4.91
C LEU A 74 10.30 2.06 -4.15
N ILE A 75 9.85 1.91 -2.90
CA ILE A 75 10.05 0.67 -2.14
C ILE A 75 9.43 -0.51 -2.90
N ILE A 76 8.19 -0.38 -3.35
CA ILE A 76 7.49 -1.44 -4.10
C ILE A 76 8.22 -1.76 -5.40
N ARG A 77 8.67 -0.75 -6.18
CA ARG A 77 9.45 -0.98 -7.41
C ARG A 77 10.74 -1.77 -7.13
N ASP A 78 11.52 -1.34 -6.15
CA ASP A 78 12.75 -2.03 -5.78
C ASP A 78 12.50 -3.45 -5.26
N LEU A 79 11.40 -3.69 -4.54
CA LEU A 79 11.03 -5.04 -4.10
C LEU A 79 10.62 -5.93 -5.29
N LEU A 80 9.89 -5.41 -6.26
CA LEU A 80 9.60 -6.12 -7.50
C LEU A 80 10.91 -6.50 -8.22
N ASP A 81 11.82 -5.56 -8.37
CA ASP A 81 13.11 -5.78 -9.05
C ASP A 81 13.99 -6.80 -8.31
N ASN A 82 14.06 -6.73 -6.99
CA ASN A 82 14.79 -7.69 -6.16
C ASN A 82 14.22 -9.12 -6.23
N ASN A 83 12.93 -9.24 -6.58
CA ASN A 83 12.27 -10.53 -6.81
C ASN A 83 12.28 -10.95 -8.29
N ASN A 84 13.09 -10.31 -9.15
CA ASN A 84 13.20 -10.54 -10.59
C ASN A 84 11.87 -10.30 -11.35
N LEU A 85 11.06 -9.36 -10.88
CA LEU A 85 9.79 -8.95 -11.49
C LEU A 85 9.93 -7.59 -12.21
N HIS A 86 11.02 -7.40 -12.95
CA HIS A 86 11.35 -6.14 -13.64
C HIS A 86 10.28 -5.71 -14.64
N SER A 87 9.55 -6.68 -15.23
CA SER A 87 8.47 -6.44 -16.19
C SER A 87 7.11 -6.20 -15.55
N SER A 88 6.99 -6.23 -14.23
CA SER A 88 5.73 -5.94 -13.57
C SER A 88 5.40 -4.46 -13.70
N ASP A 89 4.18 -4.16 -14.14
CA ASP A 89 3.69 -2.79 -14.24
C ASP A 89 3.42 -2.23 -12.85
N LEU A 90 3.83 -1.00 -12.61
CA LEU A 90 3.48 -0.24 -11.40
C LEU A 90 2.88 1.09 -11.83
N ILE A 91 1.60 1.27 -11.52
CA ILE A 91 0.87 2.52 -11.74
C ILE A 91 0.50 3.10 -10.38
N THR A 92 0.79 4.38 -10.20
CA THR A 92 0.42 5.11 -8.98
C THR A 92 -0.38 6.35 -9.34
N TYR A 93 -1.44 6.61 -8.56
CA TYR A 93 -2.36 7.72 -8.72
C TYR A 93 -2.33 8.65 -7.52
N ASP A 94 -2.30 9.96 -7.78
CA ASP A 94 -2.54 10.98 -6.77
C ASP A 94 -3.31 12.16 -7.37
N VAL A 95 -4.03 12.89 -6.55
CA VAL A 95 -4.69 14.14 -6.96
C VAL A 95 -3.70 15.29 -7.08
N ASN A 96 -2.54 15.18 -6.42
CA ASN A 96 -1.46 16.15 -6.46
C ASN A 96 -0.23 15.57 -7.17
N PRO A 97 0.53 16.38 -7.92
CA PRO A 97 1.74 15.90 -8.57
C PRO A 97 2.83 15.56 -7.53
N PRO A 98 3.38 14.33 -7.56
CA PRO A 98 4.51 13.93 -6.69
C PRO A 98 5.81 14.51 -7.28
N ILE A 99 6.05 15.79 -7.02
CA ILE A 99 7.09 16.62 -7.67
C ILE A 99 8.51 16.07 -7.53
N TYR A 100 8.78 15.24 -6.51
CA TYR A 100 10.10 14.64 -6.30
C TYR A 100 10.23 13.24 -6.92
N LEU A 101 9.14 12.48 -7.01
CA LEU A 101 9.12 11.15 -7.61
C LEU A 101 9.28 11.23 -9.13
N THR A 102 8.52 12.09 -9.81
CA THR A 102 8.50 12.17 -11.26
C THR A 102 9.90 12.35 -11.88
N PRO A 103 10.74 13.28 -11.41
CA PRO A 103 12.11 13.41 -11.93
C PRO A 103 12.97 12.16 -11.71
N GLN A 104 12.79 11.43 -10.58
CA GLN A 104 13.54 10.20 -10.32
C GLN A 104 13.11 9.08 -11.27
N VAL A 105 11.80 8.92 -11.51
CA VAL A 105 11.27 7.94 -12.47
C VAL A 105 11.84 8.17 -13.85
N GLU A 106 11.89 9.42 -14.30
CA GLU A 106 12.43 9.80 -15.62
C GLU A 106 13.94 9.59 -15.71
N SER A 107 14.72 10.07 -14.70
CA SER A 107 16.18 9.98 -14.70
C SER A 107 16.67 8.54 -14.65
N ASP A 108 16.06 7.73 -13.80
CA ASP A 108 16.48 6.36 -13.54
C ASP A 108 15.78 5.35 -14.47
N LYS A 109 14.88 5.84 -15.35
CA LYS A 109 14.09 5.04 -16.31
C LYS A 109 13.34 3.89 -15.61
N LEU A 110 12.74 4.19 -14.45
CA LEU A 110 12.02 3.20 -13.68
C LEU A 110 10.72 2.80 -14.40
N ASN A 111 10.37 1.52 -14.32
CA ASN A 111 9.08 1.03 -14.82
C ASN A 111 7.96 1.40 -13.83
N ILE A 112 7.64 2.68 -13.77
CA ILE A 112 6.58 3.29 -12.94
C ILE A 112 5.82 4.28 -13.82
N VAL A 113 4.49 4.18 -13.81
CA VAL A 113 3.60 5.16 -14.42
C VAL A 113 2.99 6.01 -13.32
N VAL A 114 3.32 7.31 -13.32
CA VAL A 114 2.77 8.28 -12.35
C VAL A 114 1.61 9.01 -13.01
N LYS A 115 0.42 8.93 -12.41
CA LYS A 115 -0.78 9.62 -12.88
C LYS A 115 -1.25 10.64 -11.86
N VAL A 116 -1.44 11.88 -12.32
CA VAL A 116 -2.03 12.96 -11.52
C VAL A 116 -3.48 13.08 -11.93
N GLU A 117 -4.33 12.34 -11.24
CA GLU A 117 -5.73 12.20 -11.61
C GLU A 117 -6.59 11.82 -10.38
N ASN A 118 -7.79 12.40 -10.30
CA ASN A 118 -8.76 12.03 -9.29
C ASN A 118 -9.57 10.81 -9.77
N LEU A 119 -9.54 9.73 -9.01
CA LEU A 119 -10.25 8.49 -9.35
C LEU A 119 -11.71 8.48 -8.87
N PHE A 120 -12.04 9.28 -7.86
CA PHE A 120 -13.31 9.19 -7.13
C PHE A 120 -14.05 10.53 -7.11
N SER A 121 -15.37 10.47 -6.88
CA SER A 121 -16.18 11.65 -6.57
C SER A 121 -15.67 12.39 -5.32
N GLY A 122 -16.05 13.64 -5.13
CA GLY A 122 -15.58 14.43 -4.00
C GLY A 122 -15.94 13.88 -2.62
N ASP A 123 -16.96 13.02 -2.54
CA ASP A 123 -17.39 12.30 -1.32
C ASP A 123 -16.92 10.84 -1.28
N TYR A 124 -16.17 10.40 -2.30
CA TYR A 124 -15.66 9.02 -2.45
C TYR A 124 -16.77 7.95 -2.44
N THR A 125 -17.96 8.25 -2.91
CA THR A 125 -19.07 7.27 -2.99
C THR A 125 -19.11 6.52 -4.32
N GLU A 126 -18.46 7.05 -5.35
CA GLU A 126 -18.40 6.46 -6.70
C GLU A 126 -17.09 6.84 -7.41
N PHE A 127 -16.81 6.18 -8.54
CA PHE A 127 -15.75 6.63 -9.44
C PHE A 127 -16.13 7.98 -10.06
N ILE A 128 -15.14 8.85 -10.30
CA ILE A 128 -15.40 10.17 -10.90
C ILE A 128 -16.04 10.09 -12.29
N SER A 129 -15.80 9.00 -12.99
CA SER A 129 -16.42 8.71 -14.28
C SER A 129 -16.40 7.22 -14.60
N GLU A 130 -17.27 6.78 -15.49
CA GLU A 130 -17.30 5.41 -16.00
C GLU A 130 -16.02 5.08 -16.80
N ASN A 131 -15.38 6.08 -17.44
CA ASN A 131 -14.11 5.88 -18.13
C ASN A 131 -12.99 5.49 -17.18
N ILE A 132 -12.87 6.17 -16.04
CA ILE A 132 -11.87 5.84 -15.00
C ILE A 132 -12.12 4.44 -14.43
N LYS A 133 -13.37 4.11 -14.12
CA LYS A 133 -13.73 2.77 -13.66
C LYS A 133 -13.35 1.70 -14.66
N ASN A 134 -13.63 1.91 -15.95
CA ASN A 134 -13.28 0.98 -17.01
C ASN A 134 -11.76 0.85 -17.17
N GLU A 135 -11.00 1.96 -17.13
CA GLU A 135 -9.54 1.94 -17.18
C GLU A 135 -8.95 1.11 -16.05
N LEU A 136 -9.41 1.32 -14.81
CA LEU A 136 -8.96 0.53 -13.65
C LEU A 136 -9.37 -0.93 -13.77
N SER A 137 -10.60 -1.19 -14.22
CA SER A 137 -11.08 -2.56 -14.47
C SER A 137 -10.23 -3.25 -15.52
N ASP A 138 -9.96 -2.62 -16.66
CA ASP A 138 -9.15 -3.18 -17.74
C ASP A 138 -7.72 -3.49 -17.27
N PHE A 139 -7.13 -2.62 -16.44
CA PHE A 139 -5.82 -2.85 -15.84
C PHE A 139 -5.84 -4.06 -14.88
N ILE A 140 -6.84 -4.14 -14.01
CA ILE A 140 -6.97 -5.19 -13.00
C ILE A 140 -7.28 -6.55 -13.65
N GLN A 141 -8.14 -6.57 -14.68
CA GLN A 141 -8.65 -7.81 -15.30
C GLN A 141 -7.65 -8.53 -16.23
N GLN A 142 -6.50 -7.94 -16.54
CA GLN A 142 -5.46 -8.62 -17.32
C GLN A 142 -4.95 -9.88 -16.60
N ASP A 143 -4.40 -10.84 -17.37
CA ASP A 143 -3.89 -12.10 -16.84
C ASP A 143 -2.78 -11.92 -15.79
N GLY A 144 -2.82 -12.74 -14.75
CA GLY A 144 -1.88 -12.75 -13.63
C GLY A 144 -2.34 -11.89 -12.45
N CYS A 145 -1.68 -12.03 -11.31
CA CYS A 145 -2.03 -11.36 -10.07
C CYS A 145 -1.85 -9.84 -10.18
N THR A 146 -2.86 -9.10 -9.73
CA THR A 146 -2.79 -7.66 -9.48
C THR A 146 -2.77 -7.41 -7.98
N LEU A 147 -1.83 -6.57 -7.53
CA LEU A 147 -1.76 -6.05 -6.16
C LEU A 147 -2.32 -4.63 -6.17
N VAL A 148 -3.36 -4.38 -5.39
CA VAL A 148 -3.98 -3.05 -5.23
C VAL A 148 -3.69 -2.51 -3.84
N LEU A 149 -3.20 -1.28 -3.77
CA LEU A 149 -2.88 -0.56 -2.54
C LEU A 149 -3.77 0.67 -2.43
N CYS A 150 -4.67 0.70 -1.43
CA CYS A 150 -5.53 1.82 -1.08
C CYS A 150 -4.86 2.60 0.05
N ASP A 151 -4.17 3.67 -0.27
CA ASP A 151 -3.46 4.56 0.65
C ASP A 151 -3.70 6.04 0.35
N GLY A 152 -4.84 6.34 -0.27
CA GLY A 152 -5.25 7.70 -0.64
C GLY A 152 -6.02 8.41 0.46
N GLY A 153 -6.96 9.26 0.06
CA GLY A 153 -7.66 10.17 0.97
C GLY A 153 -8.77 9.53 1.82
N VAL A 154 -9.46 8.48 1.31
CA VAL A 154 -10.55 7.79 2.05
C VAL A 154 -10.46 6.28 1.81
N LYS A 155 -9.51 5.65 2.46
CA LYS A 155 -9.07 4.26 2.25
C LYS A 155 -10.19 3.23 2.28
N LYS A 156 -11.18 3.38 3.19
CA LYS A 156 -12.33 2.48 3.25
C LYS A 156 -13.20 2.53 2.00
N ASN A 157 -13.39 3.71 1.43
CA ASN A 157 -14.21 3.89 0.24
C ASN A 157 -13.45 3.44 -1.01
N GLU A 158 -12.16 3.73 -1.09
CA GLU A 158 -11.26 3.21 -2.13
C GLU A 158 -11.30 1.68 -2.15
N PHE A 159 -11.11 1.02 -1.01
CA PHE A 159 -11.21 -0.43 -0.87
C PHE A 159 -12.57 -0.95 -1.35
N ASN A 160 -13.66 -0.34 -0.88
CA ASN A 160 -15.01 -0.77 -1.19
C ASN A 160 -15.40 -0.60 -2.66
N LEU A 161 -14.88 0.45 -3.33
CA LEU A 161 -15.13 0.71 -4.75
C LEU A 161 -14.29 -0.18 -5.68
N ILE A 162 -13.04 -0.46 -5.30
CA ILE A 162 -12.12 -1.26 -6.10
C ILE A 162 -12.36 -2.77 -5.93
N SER A 163 -12.73 -3.22 -4.74
CA SER A 163 -12.86 -4.66 -4.45
C SER A 163 -13.77 -5.44 -5.41
N PRO A 164 -14.86 -4.88 -5.98
CA PRO A 164 -15.67 -5.58 -6.99
C PRO A 164 -14.95 -5.79 -8.32
N LEU A 165 -13.91 -5.00 -8.62
CA LEU A 165 -13.16 -5.08 -9.88
C LEU A 165 -12.12 -6.21 -9.88
N LEU A 166 -11.83 -6.81 -8.74
CA LEU A 166 -10.79 -7.84 -8.60
C LEU A 166 -11.22 -9.16 -9.25
N LYS A 167 -10.25 -9.88 -9.81
CA LYS A 167 -10.40 -11.29 -10.23
C LYS A 167 -9.76 -12.24 -9.23
N VAL A 168 -10.03 -13.53 -9.36
CA VAL A 168 -9.46 -14.57 -8.49
C VAL A 168 -7.92 -14.51 -8.51
N GLY A 169 -7.31 -14.53 -7.33
CA GLY A 169 -5.87 -14.42 -7.12
C GLY A 169 -5.35 -12.99 -6.99
N ASP A 170 -6.18 -11.97 -7.21
CA ASP A 170 -5.80 -10.58 -6.93
C ASP A 170 -5.79 -10.30 -5.42
N ILE A 171 -4.96 -9.33 -5.03
CA ILE A 171 -4.79 -8.93 -3.65
C ILE A 171 -5.13 -7.44 -3.53
N ILE A 172 -5.94 -7.10 -2.53
CA ILE A 172 -6.25 -5.72 -2.18
C ILE A 172 -5.84 -5.42 -0.74
N MET A 173 -5.28 -4.25 -0.55
CA MET A 173 -4.77 -3.79 0.73
C MET A 173 -5.23 -2.37 1.01
N ALA A 174 -5.36 -2.02 2.29
CA ALA A 174 -5.58 -0.64 2.71
C ALA A 174 -4.78 -0.32 3.96
N HIS A 175 -4.20 0.88 3.99
CA HIS A 175 -3.40 1.41 5.10
C HIS A 175 -4.29 2.01 6.20
N ASP A 176 -3.66 2.38 7.33
CA ASP A 176 -4.32 2.93 8.52
C ASP A 176 -5.40 2.00 9.10
N TYR A 177 -5.13 0.70 9.03
CA TYR A 177 -6.07 -0.35 9.44
C TYR A 177 -5.78 -0.89 10.84
N CYS A 178 -6.87 -1.09 11.59
CA CYS A 178 -6.92 -2.06 12.68
C CYS A 178 -8.25 -2.81 12.66
N TYR A 179 -8.31 -3.97 13.30
CA TYR A 179 -9.52 -4.77 13.35
C TYR A 179 -10.70 -3.98 13.94
N ASP A 180 -10.47 -3.29 15.06
CA ASP A 180 -11.39 -2.37 15.71
C ASP A 180 -10.64 -1.30 16.51
N ASN A 181 -11.39 -0.33 17.06
CA ASN A 181 -10.81 0.76 17.83
C ASN A 181 -10.20 0.31 19.17
N GLU A 182 -10.78 -0.70 19.84
CA GLU A 182 -10.26 -1.21 21.10
C GLU A 182 -8.85 -1.80 20.89
N LYS A 183 -8.71 -2.63 19.87
CA LYS A 183 -7.43 -3.23 19.51
C LYS A 183 -6.41 -2.19 19.05
N PHE A 184 -6.87 -1.17 18.31
CA PHE A 184 -6.02 -0.06 17.92
C PHE A 184 -5.43 0.66 19.13
N GLU A 185 -6.27 1.09 20.08
CA GLU A 185 -5.82 1.83 21.28
C GLU A 185 -4.91 0.98 22.20
N THR A 186 -5.13 -0.32 22.28
CA THR A 186 -4.40 -1.21 23.18
C THR A 186 -3.14 -1.81 22.58
N GLU A 187 -3.12 -2.15 21.29
CA GLU A 187 -2.06 -2.94 20.66
C GLU A 187 -1.22 -2.16 19.63
N ILE A 188 -1.79 -1.15 18.95
CA ILE A 188 -1.18 -0.50 17.80
C ILE A 188 -0.72 0.93 18.11
N LYS A 189 -1.61 1.74 18.67
CA LYS A 189 -1.38 3.17 18.90
C LYS A 189 -0.20 3.42 19.82
N GLY A 190 0.70 4.33 19.42
CA GLY A 190 1.92 4.64 20.16
C GLY A 190 2.99 3.54 20.14
N LYS A 191 2.73 2.39 19.49
CA LYS A 191 3.66 1.27 19.40
C LYS A 191 4.12 1.02 17.97
N PHE A 192 3.16 0.97 17.03
CA PHE A 192 3.41 0.65 15.64
C PHE A 192 2.92 1.74 14.69
N TRP A 193 1.76 2.34 15.00
CA TRP A 193 1.12 3.35 14.18
C TRP A 193 0.23 4.27 15.01
N ASN A 194 -0.11 5.47 14.52
CA ASN A 194 -0.88 6.45 15.29
C ASN A 194 -2.21 6.84 14.67
N TRP A 195 -2.53 6.33 13.48
CA TRP A 195 -3.79 6.63 12.79
C TRP A 195 -4.63 5.39 12.58
N LEU A 196 -5.93 5.58 12.65
CA LEU A 196 -6.94 4.58 12.36
C LEU A 196 -7.99 5.22 11.45
N GLU A 197 -8.00 4.85 10.18
CA GLU A 197 -8.97 5.33 9.20
C GLU A 197 -9.90 4.24 8.69
N ILE A 198 -9.51 2.97 8.86
CA ILE A 198 -10.27 1.82 8.39
C ILE A 198 -10.29 0.70 9.42
N GLN A 199 -11.47 0.14 9.65
CA GLN A 199 -11.70 -0.99 10.54
C GLN A 199 -12.32 -2.17 9.79
N ASN A 200 -12.31 -3.36 10.39
CA ASN A 200 -12.90 -4.54 9.77
C ASN A 200 -14.40 -4.34 9.45
N SER A 201 -15.14 -3.65 10.30
CA SER A 201 -16.55 -3.32 10.07
C SER A 201 -16.79 -2.47 8.82
N ASP A 202 -15.84 -1.64 8.41
CA ASP A 202 -15.96 -0.76 7.24
C ASP A 202 -15.90 -1.52 5.90
N ILE A 203 -15.25 -2.69 5.90
CA ILE A 203 -14.99 -3.48 4.68
C ILE A 203 -15.65 -4.87 4.71
N TYR A 204 -16.18 -5.31 5.85
CA TYR A 204 -16.69 -6.68 6.04
C TYR A 204 -17.73 -7.09 5.00
N SER A 205 -18.74 -6.26 4.73
CA SER A 205 -19.77 -6.59 3.73
C SER A 205 -19.16 -6.76 2.34
N LYS A 206 -18.25 -5.90 1.95
CA LYS A 206 -17.56 -5.99 0.65
C LYS A 206 -16.62 -7.19 0.57
N CYS A 207 -16.00 -7.57 1.66
CA CYS A 207 -15.21 -8.81 1.72
C CYS A 207 -16.09 -10.04 1.48
N VAL A 208 -17.27 -10.10 2.11
CA VAL A 208 -18.21 -11.22 1.92
C VAL A 208 -18.78 -11.23 0.50
N GLU A 209 -19.27 -10.08 0.00
CA GLU A 209 -19.83 -9.93 -1.35
C GLU A 209 -18.83 -10.33 -2.46
N ASN A 210 -17.55 -10.03 -2.28
CA ASN A 210 -16.52 -10.23 -3.28
C ASN A 210 -15.61 -11.42 -3.02
N ASN A 211 -15.91 -12.30 -2.06
CA ASN A 211 -15.10 -13.46 -1.68
C ASN A 211 -13.63 -13.09 -1.36
N LEU A 212 -13.46 -12.08 -0.50
CA LEU A 212 -12.15 -11.63 -0.05
C LEU A 212 -11.82 -12.21 1.33
N TYR A 213 -10.69 -12.88 1.43
CA TYR A 213 -10.25 -13.56 2.65
C TYR A 213 -8.96 -12.95 3.19
N ASP A 214 -8.75 -13.06 4.49
CA ASP A 214 -7.52 -12.61 5.14
C ASP A 214 -6.30 -13.29 4.53
N TYR A 215 -5.30 -12.47 4.16
CA TYR A 215 -4.06 -12.95 3.59
C TYR A 215 -2.86 -12.28 4.25
N LEU A 216 -1.93 -13.06 4.81
CA LEU A 216 -0.77 -12.56 5.55
C LEU A 216 -1.13 -11.50 6.62
N GLN A 217 -2.36 -11.57 7.16
CA GLN A 217 -2.89 -10.54 8.07
C GLN A 217 -2.11 -10.46 9.38
N ASP A 218 -1.52 -11.57 9.84
CA ASP A 218 -0.66 -11.66 11.02
C ASP A 218 0.59 -10.77 10.95
N VAL A 219 1.10 -10.53 9.76
CA VAL A 219 2.26 -9.64 9.55
C VAL A 219 1.84 -8.22 9.15
N PHE A 220 0.77 -8.07 8.36
CA PHE A 220 0.34 -6.76 7.89
C PHE A 220 -0.35 -5.91 8.96
N THR A 221 -1.09 -6.52 9.89
CA THR A 221 -1.68 -5.78 11.03
C THR A 221 -0.61 -5.05 11.85
N LYS A 222 0.59 -5.61 11.97
CA LYS A 222 1.71 -5.00 12.71
C LYS A 222 2.32 -3.76 12.06
N VAL A 223 1.95 -3.49 10.82
CA VAL A 223 2.33 -2.30 10.07
C VAL A 223 1.11 -1.49 9.62
N ALA A 224 -0.02 -1.71 10.28
CA ALA A 224 -1.30 -1.01 10.08
C ALA A 224 -1.90 -1.16 8.68
N TRP A 225 -1.76 -2.33 8.06
CA TRP A 225 -2.39 -2.67 6.79
C TRP A 225 -3.39 -3.83 6.95
N VAL A 226 -4.53 -3.73 6.28
CA VAL A 226 -5.32 -4.90 5.92
C VAL A 226 -4.80 -5.48 4.62
N CYS A 227 -4.81 -6.82 4.52
CA CYS A 227 -4.44 -7.53 3.31
C CYS A 227 -5.47 -8.63 3.04
N LYS A 228 -6.11 -8.59 1.88
CA LYS A 228 -7.13 -9.54 1.45
C LYS A 228 -6.80 -10.10 0.08
N ILE A 229 -7.04 -11.40 -0.10
CA ILE A 229 -6.93 -12.09 -1.39
C ILE A 229 -8.32 -12.48 -1.89
N LYS A 230 -8.55 -12.37 -3.19
CA LYS A 230 -9.79 -12.85 -3.81
C LYS A 230 -9.70 -14.35 -4.11
N GLU A 231 -10.60 -15.11 -3.50
CA GLU A 231 -10.77 -16.56 -3.73
C GLU A 231 -12.15 -16.82 -4.31
N LYS A 232 -12.24 -17.41 -5.49
CA LYS A 232 -13.49 -17.79 -6.19
C LYS A 232 -14.35 -16.65 -6.69
#